data_3efea8496026dc772a87448fa6dbc503
#
_entry.id   3efea8496026dc772a87448fa6dbc503
#
_cell.length_a   1.000
_cell.length_b   1.000
_cell.length_c   1.000
_cell.angle_alpha   90.00
_cell.angle_beta   90.00
_cell.angle_gamma   90.00
#
_symmetry.space_group_name_H-M   'P 1'
#
loop_
_entity.id
_entity.type
_entity.pdbx_description
1 polymer ?
#
loop_
_entity_poly.entity_id
_entity_poly.type
_entity_poly.pdbx_seq_one_letter_code
_entity_poly.pdbx_strand_id
1 'polypeptide(L)'
;MREPRSRWTDIAGGDAGERYAERFARLAESGADMHGEARLCEELLPPPARVLDAGCGTGRVAIRLAELGYDCVGVDLDASMLAVARRVAPRLPWILADLSDLGDLGGLGDPVALADRTDQENRIVRDERDTSIQGGEKGGSFDMVVAAGNVIPLLAPGTEARTVAGLAALLRPGGLLVSGFGLDAAHLPLASATVTLADYDGWCRDSGLSPLRRLATWEGAPYDGGGYAVSVHTRTPDRRGPQG
;
A
#
# COMPACT_ATOMS: atom_id res chain seq x y z
N MET A 1 11.83 -15.52 21.64
CA MET A 1 12.60 -14.71 20.68
C MET A 1 11.79 -13.43 20.48
N ARG A 2 12.41 -12.26 20.48
CA ARG A 2 11.70 -11.02 20.20
C ARG A 2 11.38 -10.98 18.70
N GLU A 3 10.14 -10.69 18.32
CA GLU A 3 9.78 -10.57 16.91
C GLU A 3 10.62 -9.49 16.22
N PRO A 4 11.02 -9.69 14.96
CA PRO A 4 11.80 -8.70 14.23
C PRO A 4 10.98 -7.41 14.07
N ARG A 5 11.58 -6.27 14.42
CA ARG A 5 10.95 -4.96 14.30
C ARG A 5 11.13 -4.42 12.88
N SER A 6 10.15 -3.67 12.38
CA SER A 6 10.27 -2.94 11.11
C SER A 6 11.46 -1.99 11.16
N ARG A 7 12.22 -1.92 10.06
CA ARG A 7 13.31 -0.94 9.91
C ARG A 7 12.81 0.50 10.00
N TRP A 8 11.54 0.74 9.60
CA TRP A 8 10.88 2.03 9.81
C TRP A 8 10.85 2.42 11.29
N THR A 9 10.47 1.52 12.16
CA THR A 9 10.39 1.79 13.61
C THR A 9 11.74 2.21 14.21
N ASP A 10 12.84 1.72 13.64
CA ASP A 10 14.20 2.07 14.13
C ASP A 10 14.65 3.46 13.68
N ILE A 11 14.09 4.02 12.61
CA ILE A 11 14.47 5.33 12.05
C ILE A 11 13.44 6.44 12.30
N ALA A 12 12.17 6.10 12.54
CA ALA A 12 11.07 7.06 12.51
C ALA A 12 11.06 8.02 13.73
N GLY A 13 11.15 7.49 14.96
CA GLY A 13 10.91 8.28 16.18
C GLY A 13 9.43 8.66 16.36
N GLY A 14 9.06 9.08 17.59
CA GLY A 14 7.65 9.22 18.01
C GLY A 14 6.85 10.37 17.36
N ASP A 15 7.50 11.31 16.68
CA ASP A 15 6.90 12.46 15.98
C ASP A 15 7.05 12.37 14.45
N ALA A 16 7.27 11.17 13.93
CA ALA A 16 7.51 10.94 12.50
C ALA A 16 6.39 11.50 11.62
N GLY A 17 5.14 11.35 12.02
CA GLY A 17 3.98 11.83 11.27
C GLY A 17 3.99 13.33 11.02
N GLU A 18 4.21 14.13 12.06
CA GLU A 18 4.24 15.59 11.92
C GLU A 18 5.47 16.07 11.09
N ARG A 19 6.65 15.52 11.35
CA ARG A 19 7.84 15.85 10.54
C ARG A 19 7.69 15.49 9.07
N TYR A 20 7.05 14.35 8.79
CA TYR A 20 6.77 13.92 7.43
C TYR A 20 5.78 14.87 6.76
N ALA A 21 4.67 15.21 7.44
CA ALA A 21 3.68 16.15 6.94
C ALA A 21 4.29 17.52 6.63
N GLU A 22 5.09 18.08 7.54
CA GLU A 22 5.80 19.35 7.33
C GLU A 22 6.76 19.31 6.15
N ARG A 23 7.51 18.20 5.99
CA ARG A 23 8.41 18.01 4.85
C ARG A 23 7.65 18.09 3.53
N PHE A 24 6.52 17.37 3.43
CA PHE A 24 5.71 17.36 2.21
C PHE A 24 4.99 18.68 1.96
N ALA A 25 4.55 19.39 3.00
CA ALA A 25 4.01 20.73 2.86
C ALA A 25 5.05 21.70 2.25
N ARG A 26 6.30 21.68 2.74
CA ARG A 26 7.39 22.50 2.18
C ARG A 26 7.69 22.14 0.72
N LEU A 27 7.66 20.85 0.36
CA LEU A 27 7.86 20.42 -1.02
C LEU A 27 6.72 20.92 -1.93
N ALA A 28 5.47 20.83 -1.48
CA ALA A 28 4.32 21.36 -2.23
C ALA A 28 4.42 22.90 -2.42
N GLU A 29 4.82 23.63 -1.38
CA GLU A 29 5.05 25.08 -1.46
C GLU A 29 6.16 25.46 -2.46
N SER A 30 7.16 24.59 -2.66
CA SER A 30 8.20 24.77 -3.67
C SER A 30 7.76 24.49 -5.10
N GLY A 31 6.50 24.09 -5.30
CA GLY A 31 5.96 23.70 -6.59
C GLY A 31 6.32 22.29 -7.05
N ALA A 32 6.87 21.45 -6.16
CA ALA A 32 7.13 20.06 -6.46
C ALA A 32 5.82 19.30 -6.66
N ASP A 33 5.81 18.42 -7.65
CA ASP A 33 4.68 17.54 -7.86
C ASP A 33 4.62 16.44 -6.79
N MET A 34 3.52 16.43 -6.06
CA MET A 34 3.29 15.54 -4.93
C MET A 34 2.36 14.36 -5.27
N HIS A 35 1.93 14.23 -6.54
CA HIS A 35 0.86 13.30 -6.92
C HIS A 35 1.25 12.32 -8.03
N GLY A 36 2.53 12.14 -8.31
CA GLY A 36 3.02 11.20 -9.33
C GLY A 36 2.49 9.78 -9.12
N GLU A 37 2.47 9.31 -7.86
CA GLU A 37 1.95 7.97 -7.52
C GLU A 37 0.46 7.83 -7.86
N ALA A 38 -0.35 8.82 -7.49
CA ALA A 38 -1.79 8.78 -7.77
C ALA A 38 -2.08 8.87 -9.27
N ARG A 39 -1.32 9.67 -10.03
CA ARG A 39 -1.47 9.73 -11.50
C ARG A 39 -1.10 8.42 -12.18
N LEU A 40 -0.01 7.78 -11.76
CA LEU A 40 0.33 6.45 -12.29
C LEU A 40 -0.77 5.42 -11.98
N CYS A 41 -1.34 5.45 -10.77
CA CYS A 41 -2.46 4.57 -10.42
C CYS A 41 -3.68 4.83 -11.35
N GLU A 42 -4.02 6.09 -11.63
CA GLU A 42 -5.12 6.46 -12.52
C GLU A 42 -4.85 6.02 -13.97
N GLU A 43 -3.61 6.13 -14.46
CA GLU A 43 -3.20 5.63 -15.77
C GLU A 43 -3.34 4.10 -15.87
N LEU A 44 -2.95 3.37 -14.81
CA LEU A 44 -2.97 1.91 -14.79
C LEU A 44 -4.38 1.34 -14.66
N LEU A 45 -5.23 1.99 -13.87
CA LEU A 45 -6.57 1.52 -13.55
C LEU A 45 -7.47 2.73 -13.22
N PRO A 46 -8.32 3.19 -14.17
CA PRO A 46 -9.18 4.35 -13.93
C PRO A 46 -10.27 4.07 -12.86
N PRO A 47 -10.80 5.13 -12.19
CA PRO A 47 -11.90 4.98 -11.24
C PRO A 47 -13.22 4.57 -11.97
N PRO A 48 -14.20 3.94 -11.25
CA PRO A 48 -14.10 3.56 -9.85
C PRO A 48 -13.33 2.26 -9.66
N ALA A 49 -12.48 2.21 -8.64
CA ALA A 49 -11.74 1.01 -8.27
C ALA A 49 -11.43 1.03 -6.77
N ARG A 50 -11.26 -0.14 -6.16
CA ARG A 50 -10.92 -0.27 -4.75
C ARG A 50 -9.43 -0.41 -4.57
N VAL A 51 -8.83 0.49 -3.77
CA VAL A 51 -7.38 0.61 -3.62
C VAL A 51 -6.96 0.49 -2.15
N LEU A 52 -5.97 -0.36 -1.89
CA LEU A 52 -5.25 -0.40 -0.63
C LEU A 52 -3.95 0.39 -0.74
N ASP A 53 -3.78 1.41 0.08
CA ASP A 53 -2.51 2.13 0.27
C ASP A 53 -1.76 1.45 1.44
N ALA A 54 -0.81 0.59 1.10
CA ALA A 54 -0.06 -0.25 2.03
C ALA A 54 1.22 0.48 2.48
N GLY A 55 1.32 0.81 3.77
CA GLY A 55 2.33 1.73 4.30
C GLY A 55 1.99 3.17 3.93
N CYS A 56 0.73 3.56 4.17
CA CYS A 56 0.15 4.81 3.67
C CYS A 56 0.74 6.08 4.31
N GLY A 57 1.47 5.96 5.42
CA GLY A 57 2.01 7.10 6.14
C GLY A 57 0.92 8.09 6.54
N THR A 58 1.12 9.37 6.16
CA THR A 58 0.13 10.44 6.40
C THR A 58 -1.06 10.43 5.42
N GLY A 59 -1.18 9.39 4.60
CA GLY A 59 -2.32 9.16 3.71
C GLY A 59 -2.29 9.91 2.39
N ARG A 60 -1.16 10.48 1.98
CA ARG A 60 -1.05 11.36 0.81
C ARG A 60 -1.58 10.71 -0.48
N VAL A 61 -1.23 9.44 -0.72
CA VAL A 61 -1.66 8.73 -1.93
C VAL A 61 -3.14 8.36 -1.85
N ALA A 62 -3.58 7.73 -0.74
CA ALA A 62 -4.97 7.35 -0.54
C ALA A 62 -5.93 8.54 -0.59
N ILE A 63 -5.57 9.68 0.02
CA ILE A 63 -6.39 10.91 0.00
C ILE A 63 -6.56 11.39 -1.44
N ARG A 64 -5.45 11.48 -2.19
CA ARG A 64 -5.52 11.95 -3.58
C ARG A 64 -6.34 11.01 -4.47
N LEU A 65 -6.18 9.70 -4.31
CA LEU A 65 -6.98 8.72 -5.04
C LEU A 65 -8.47 8.81 -4.68
N ALA A 66 -8.80 9.01 -3.41
CA ALA A 66 -10.19 9.21 -2.99
C ALA A 66 -10.83 10.47 -3.60
N GLU A 67 -10.07 11.57 -3.72
CA GLU A 67 -10.51 12.78 -4.44
C GLU A 67 -10.79 12.51 -5.92
N LEU A 68 -10.08 11.56 -6.53
CA LEU A 68 -10.27 11.12 -7.92
C LEU A 68 -11.41 10.09 -8.07
N GLY A 69 -12.07 9.68 -6.99
CA GLY A 69 -13.24 8.80 -7.02
C GLY A 69 -12.95 7.30 -6.78
N TYR A 70 -11.80 6.97 -6.19
CA TYR A 70 -11.49 5.61 -5.75
C TYR A 70 -12.05 5.31 -4.35
N ASP A 71 -12.38 4.04 -4.10
CA ASP A 71 -12.64 3.52 -2.75
C ASP A 71 -11.30 3.13 -2.10
N CYS A 72 -10.80 3.98 -1.20
CA CYS A 72 -9.46 3.84 -0.64
C CYS A 72 -9.48 3.39 0.82
N VAL A 73 -8.53 2.51 1.15
CA VAL A 73 -8.19 2.10 2.51
C VAL A 73 -6.71 2.32 2.72
N GLY A 74 -6.32 2.93 3.85
CA GLY A 74 -4.91 3.10 4.23
C GLY A 74 -4.53 2.20 5.40
N VAL A 75 -3.38 1.55 5.30
CA VAL A 75 -2.78 0.73 6.37
C VAL A 75 -1.38 1.22 6.67
N ASP A 76 -1.06 1.46 7.93
CA ASP A 76 0.31 1.78 8.38
C ASP A 76 0.55 1.24 9.78
N LEU A 77 1.80 0.95 10.11
CA LEU A 77 2.20 0.49 11.43
C LEU A 77 2.50 1.65 12.41
N ASP A 78 2.63 2.88 11.90
CA ASP A 78 3.00 4.05 12.69
C ASP A 78 1.75 4.87 13.06
N ALA A 79 1.38 4.80 14.33
CA ALA A 79 0.22 5.53 14.87
C ALA A 79 0.35 7.06 14.70
N SER A 80 1.58 7.61 14.72
CA SER A 80 1.80 9.05 14.55
C SER A 80 1.50 9.50 13.11
N MET A 81 1.85 8.67 12.14
CA MET A 81 1.48 8.85 10.72
C MET A 81 -0.04 8.84 10.54
N LEU A 82 -0.70 7.81 11.08
CA LEU A 82 -2.16 7.68 10.97
C LEU A 82 -2.92 8.77 11.73
N ALA A 83 -2.35 9.34 12.79
CA ALA A 83 -2.95 10.49 13.47
C ALA A 83 -3.06 11.70 12.53
N VAL A 84 -2.04 11.93 11.69
CA VAL A 84 -2.08 12.98 10.65
C VAL A 84 -3.11 12.63 9.58
N ALA A 85 -3.10 11.40 9.06
CA ALA A 85 -4.02 10.94 8.03
C ALA A 85 -5.50 11.10 8.47
N ARG A 86 -5.84 10.66 9.69
CA ARG A 86 -7.18 10.82 10.29
C ARG A 86 -7.60 12.28 10.44
N ARG A 87 -6.66 13.16 10.79
CA ARG A 87 -6.94 14.61 10.91
C ARG A 87 -7.26 15.24 9.56
N VAL A 88 -6.53 14.84 8.50
CA VAL A 88 -6.69 15.40 7.15
C VAL A 88 -7.92 14.81 6.44
N ALA A 89 -8.12 13.50 6.53
CA ALA A 89 -9.22 12.80 5.87
C ALA A 89 -9.93 11.83 6.83
N PRO A 90 -10.77 12.34 7.76
CA PRO A 90 -11.40 11.54 8.82
C PRO A 90 -12.42 10.52 8.30
N ARG A 91 -12.85 10.63 7.04
CA ARG A 91 -13.85 9.71 6.45
C ARG A 91 -13.23 8.49 5.79
N LEU A 92 -11.92 8.51 5.50
CA LEU A 92 -11.24 7.35 4.94
C LEU A 92 -10.91 6.33 6.04
N PRO A 93 -11.02 5.03 5.73
CA PRO A 93 -10.60 3.98 6.65
C PRO A 93 -9.07 3.97 6.82
N TRP A 94 -8.61 4.18 8.06
CA TRP A 94 -7.20 4.14 8.42
C TRP A 94 -6.96 3.04 9.44
N ILE A 95 -6.13 2.05 9.10
CA ILE A 95 -5.91 0.85 9.89
C ILE A 95 -4.50 0.84 10.44
N LEU A 96 -4.36 0.72 11.76
CA LEU A 96 -3.08 0.53 12.43
C LEU A 96 -2.74 -0.96 12.40
N ALA A 97 -1.78 -1.36 11.57
CA ALA A 97 -1.33 -2.74 11.48
C ALA A 97 0.06 -2.86 10.86
N ASP A 98 0.78 -3.93 11.21
CA ASP A 98 1.98 -4.34 10.51
C ASP A 98 1.59 -5.09 9.22
N LEU A 99 2.17 -4.68 8.10
CA LEU A 99 1.91 -5.33 6.80
C LEU A 99 2.37 -6.79 6.75
N SER A 100 3.28 -7.19 7.62
CA SER A 100 3.72 -8.58 7.73
C SER A 100 2.67 -9.50 8.35
N ASP A 101 1.64 -8.96 9.00
CA ASP A 101 0.59 -9.70 9.70
C ASP A 101 -0.78 -9.60 8.98
N LEU A 102 -0.79 -9.11 7.73
CA LEU A 102 -2.02 -8.97 6.93
C LEU A 102 -2.79 -10.28 6.75
N GLY A 103 -2.10 -11.44 6.75
CA GLY A 103 -2.73 -12.74 6.68
C GLY A 103 -3.64 -13.05 7.87
N ASP A 104 -3.33 -12.48 9.04
CA ASP A 104 -4.10 -12.65 10.28
C ASP A 104 -5.22 -11.60 10.41
N LEU A 105 -5.19 -10.56 9.58
CA LEU A 105 -6.21 -9.52 9.52
C LEU A 105 -7.42 -9.98 8.66
N GLY A 106 -7.92 -11.20 8.88
CA GLY A 106 -9.11 -11.72 8.21
C GLY A 106 -10.22 -10.65 8.17
N GLY A 107 -10.65 -10.26 6.98
CA GLY A 107 -11.66 -9.24 6.78
C GLY A 107 -11.18 -7.88 6.22
N LEU A 108 -9.87 -7.67 5.93
CA LEU A 108 -9.44 -6.47 5.17
C LEU A 108 -10.11 -6.40 3.79
N GLY A 109 -10.51 -7.56 3.27
CA GLY A 109 -11.30 -7.66 2.05
C GLY A 109 -12.78 -7.42 2.25
N ASP A 110 -13.31 -7.46 3.48
CA ASP A 110 -14.72 -7.27 3.78
C ASP A 110 -14.97 -5.82 4.25
N PRO A 111 -15.76 -5.02 3.50
CA PRO A 111 -16.11 -3.66 3.89
C PRO A 111 -16.77 -3.57 5.29
N VAL A 112 -17.53 -4.60 5.70
CA VAL A 112 -18.22 -4.66 6.99
C VAL A 112 -17.20 -4.93 8.11
N ALA A 113 -16.30 -5.87 7.94
CA ALA A 113 -15.23 -6.16 8.91
C ALA A 113 -14.25 -4.99 9.07
N LEU A 114 -14.01 -4.23 8.00
CA LEU A 114 -13.22 -2.99 8.02
C LEU A 114 -13.94 -1.89 8.80
N ALA A 115 -15.25 -1.76 8.59
CA ALA A 115 -16.07 -0.80 9.29
C ALA A 115 -16.07 -1.04 10.81
N ASP A 116 -16.21 -2.29 11.24
CA ASP A 116 -16.22 -2.65 12.68
C ASP A 116 -14.85 -2.38 13.35
N ARG A 117 -13.75 -2.53 12.65
CA ARG A 117 -12.40 -2.22 13.18
C ARG A 117 -12.16 -0.73 13.32
N THR A 118 -12.60 0.07 12.35
CA THR A 118 -12.51 1.53 12.42
C THR A 118 -13.46 2.10 13.50
N ASP A 119 -14.60 1.46 13.77
CA ASP A 119 -15.56 1.91 14.79
C ASP A 119 -15.13 1.56 16.22
N GLN A 120 -14.33 0.52 16.44
CA GLN A 120 -13.72 0.25 17.76
C GLN A 120 -12.70 1.32 18.17
N GLU A 121 -11.99 1.92 17.21
CA GLU A 121 -11.04 3.01 17.45
C GLU A 121 -11.65 4.41 17.31
N ASN A 122 -12.74 4.57 16.54
CA ASN A 122 -13.40 5.84 16.23
C ASN A 122 -14.91 5.80 16.50
N ARG A 123 -15.33 5.75 17.78
CA ARG A 123 -16.74 5.76 18.19
C ARG A 123 -17.36 7.15 18.04
N ILE A 124 -17.60 7.63 16.82
CA ILE A 124 -18.43 8.81 16.54
C ILE A 124 -19.22 8.61 15.22
N VAL A 125 -20.53 8.42 15.39
CA VAL A 125 -21.68 8.70 14.50
C VAL A 125 -21.70 8.08 13.10
N ARG A 126 -22.53 7.06 12.90
CA ARG A 126 -23.03 6.61 11.60
C ARG A 126 -24.47 7.02 11.36
N ASP A 127 -24.70 7.50 10.14
CA ASP A 127 -26.02 7.56 9.50
C ASP A 127 -26.24 6.26 8.73
N GLU A 128 -27.38 5.57 9.01
CA GLU A 128 -27.71 4.28 8.43
C GLU A 128 -28.17 4.46 6.99
N ARG A 129 -27.39 4.03 6.00
CA ARG A 129 -27.90 3.75 4.65
C ARG A 129 -27.10 2.69 3.92
N ASP A 130 -27.81 1.60 3.65
CA ASP A 130 -27.65 0.59 2.61
C ASP A 130 -26.54 -0.46 2.76
N THR A 131 -26.95 -1.59 3.35
CA THR A 131 -26.24 -2.87 3.35
C THR A 131 -26.95 -3.83 2.39
N SER A 132 -26.49 -3.90 1.15
CA SER A 132 -26.79 -5.05 0.28
C SER A 132 -25.60 -5.37 -0.62
N ILE A 133 -24.60 -6.07 -0.08
CA ILE A 133 -23.60 -6.77 -0.90
C ILE A 133 -23.59 -8.23 -0.46
N GLN A 134 -24.11 -9.09 -1.36
CA GLN A 134 -24.13 -10.53 -1.22
C GLN A 134 -22.73 -11.11 -1.26
N GLY A 135 -22.52 -12.19 -0.48
CA GLY A 135 -21.25 -12.88 -0.32
C GLY A 135 -20.61 -13.27 -1.66
N GLY A 136 -19.45 -12.70 -1.91
CA GLY A 136 -18.56 -13.02 -3.02
C GLY A 136 -17.47 -14.00 -2.59
N GLU A 137 -17.03 -14.81 -3.55
CA GLU A 137 -16.03 -15.87 -3.46
C GLU A 137 -14.77 -15.49 -2.69
N LYS A 138 -14.05 -16.50 -2.14
CA LYS A 138 -12.76 -16.41 -1.45
C LYS A 138 -11.63 -15.89 -2.37
N GLY A 139 -11.71 -14.65 -2.79
CA GLY A 139 -10.70 -13.92 -3.55
C GLY A 139 -10.50 -12.55 -2.90
N GLY A 140 -9.31 -11.95 -3.03
CA GLY A 140 -9.06 -10.60 -2.56
C GLY A 140 -10.06 -9.60 -3.14
N SER A 141 -10.30 -8.50 -2.43
CA SER A 141 -11.34 -7.52 -2.76
C SER A 141 -10.80 -6.21 -3.34
N PHE A 142 -9.48 -6.07 -3.43
CA PHE A 142 -8.85 -4.86 -3.97
C PHE A 142 -8.52 -5.03 -5.46
N ASP A 143 -8.80 -3.98 -6.21
CA ASP A 143 -8.41 -3.86 -7.62
C ASP A 143 -6.94 -3.50 -7.76
N MET A 144 -6.41 -2.74 -6.77
CA MET A 144 -5.03 -2.32 -6.71
C MET A 144 -4.54 -2.27 -5.27
N VAL A 145 -3.29 -2.66 -5.06
CA VAL A 145 -2.50 -2.41 -3.85
C VAL A 145 -1.32 -1.53 -4.23
N VAL A 146 -1.16 -0.41 -3.53
CA VAL A 146 -0.03 0.52 -3.72
C VAL A 146 0.86 0.46 -2.50
N ALA A 147 2.17 0.23 -2.70
CA ALA A 147 3.21 0.28 -1.67
C ALA A 147 4.26 1.31 -2.09
N ALA A 148 3.96 2.60 -1.85
CA ALA A 148 4.80 3.73 -2.22
C ALA A 148 5.74 4.17 -1.08
N GLY A 149 6.80 4.88 -1.40
CA GLY A 149 7.65 5.50 -0.39
C GLY A 149 8.58 4.54 0.36
N ASN A 150 9.18 3.58 -0.32
CA ASN A 150 10.13 2.64 0.26
C ASN A 150 9.55 1.62 1.25
N VAL A 151 8.27 1.31 1.18
CA VAL A 151 7.62 0.36 2.11
C VAL A 151 8.36 -0.97 2.15
N ILE A 152 8.63 -1.58 1.00
CA ILE A 152 9.23 -2.91 0.92
C ILE A 152 10.62 -3.00 1.59
N PRO A 153 11.59 -2.09 1.31
CA PRO A 153 12.87 -2.10 2.01
C PRO A 153 12.80 -1.80 3.51
N LEU A 154 11.73 -1.17 3.98
CA LEU A 154 11.56 -0.76 5.37
C LEU A 154 10.80 -1.76 6.24
N LEU A 155 10.36 -2.87 5.67
CA LEU A 155 9.77 -4.00 6.40
C LEU A 155 10.75 -4.59 7.44
N ALA A 156 10.23 -5.36 8.39
CA ALA A 156 11.05 -6.10 9.32
C ALA A 156 11.89 -7.16 8.58
N PRO A 157 13.19 -7.34 8.93
CA PRO A 157 14.05 -8.31 8.27
C PRO A 157 13.44 -9.71 8.26
N GLY A 158 13.38 -10.33 7.07
CA GLY A 158 12.87 -11.69 6.87
C GLY A 158 11.34 -11.78 6.78
N THR A 159 10.63 -10.65 6.78
CA THR A 159 9.17 -10.63 6.61
C THR A 159 8.73 -10.23 5.19
N GLU A 160 9.66 -9.84 4.34
CA GLU A 160 9.42 -9.26 3.02
C GLU A 160 8.59 -10.20 2.14
N ALA A 161 8.99 -11.48 2.04
CA ALA A 161 8.29 -12.47 1.22
C ALA A 161 6.84 -12.70 1.71
N ARG A 162 6.63 -12.86 3.03
CA ARG A 162 5.28 -13.05 3.58
C ARG A 162 4.41 -11.81 3.43
N THR A 163 5.01 -10.62 3.53
CA THR A 163 4.29 -9.37 3.29
C THR A 163 3.80 -9.28 1.84
N VAL A 164 4.69 -9.54 0.87
CA VAL A 164 4.31 -9.58 -0.56
C VAL A 164 3.19 -10.60 -0.80
N ALA A 165 3.29 -11.79 -0.19
CA ALA A 165 2.24 -12.82 -0.27
C ALA A 165 0.91 -12.34 0.31
N GLY A 166 0.93 -11.66 1.46
CA GLY A 166 -0.25 -11.05 2.07
C GLY A 166 -0.89 -10.00 1.18
N LEU A 167 -0.09 -9.07 0.62
CA LEU A 167 -0.57 -8.05 -0.31
C LEU A 167 -1.17 -8.66 -1.58
N ALA A 168 -0.53 -9.71 -2.14
CA ALA A 168 -1.05 -10.43 -3.29
C ALA A 168 -2.38 -11.12 -3.00
N ALA A 169 -2.55 -11.69 -1.80
CA ALA A 169 -3.78 -12.35 -1.39
C ALA A 169 -4.98 -11.40 -1.30
N LEU A 170 -4.74 -10.11 -1.00
CA LEU A 170 -5.77 -9.07 -0.95
C LEU A 170 -6.25 -8.61 -2.33
N LEU A 171 -5.49 -8.85 -3.40
CA LEU A 171 -5.87 -8.50 -4.75
C LEU A 171 -6.92 -9.49 -5.30
N ARG A 172 -7.88 -8.99 -6.07
CA ARG A 172 -8.71 -9.83 -6.93
C ARG A 172 -7.88 -10.43 -8.08
N PRO A 173 -8.33 -11.51 -8.72
CA PRO A 173 -7.73 -11.97 -9.97
C PRO A 173 -7.66 -10.84 -11.00
N GLY A 174 -6.50 -10.61 -11.59
CA GLY A 174 -6.23 -9.48 -12.50
C GLY A 174 -5.94 -8.14 -11.80
N GLY A 175 -6.03 -8.07 -10.47
CA GLY A 175 -5.67 -6.86 -9.70
C GLY A 175 -4.16 -6.56 -9.75
N LEU A 176 -3.79 -5.34 -9.41
CA LEU A 176 -2.45 -4.80 -9.57
C LEU A 176 -1.74 -4.58 -8.23
N LEU A 177 -0.49 -5.03 -8.11
CA LEU A 177 0.44 -4.61 -7.07
C LEU A 177 1.42 -3.59 -7.66
N VAL A 178 1.40 -2.36 -7.14
CA VAL A 178 2.30 -1.27 -7.56
C VAL A 178 3.21 -0.93 -6.40
N SER A 179 4.53 -1.11 -6.56
CA SER A 179 5.50 -0.82 -5.50
C SER A 179 6.64 0.04 -6.01
N GLY A 180 6.96 1.12 -5.30
CA GLY A 180 8.08 1.99 -5.63
C GLY A 180 9.08 2.08 -4.48
N PHE A 181 10.37 1.75 -4.77
CA PHE A 181 11.40 1.76 -3.75
C PHE A 181 12.82 1.96 -4.29
N GLY A 182 13.68 2.46 -3.40
CA GLY A 182 15.11 2.64 -3.64
C GLY A 182 15.87 1.32 -3.67
N LEU A 183 16.88 1.28 -4.52
CA LEU A 183 17.78 0.16 -4.75
C LEU A 183 19.22 0.47 -4.29
N ASP A 184 19.45 1.66 -3.76
CA ASP A 184 20.72 2.10 -3.20
C ASP A 184 20.52 3.07 -2.02
N ALA A 185 21.60 3.42 -1.33
CA ALA A 185 21.57 4.31 -0.17
C ALA A 185 21.16 5.75 -0.51
N ALA A 186 21.26 6.19 -1.75
CA ALA A 186 20.87 7.54 -2.15
C ALA A 186 19.34 7.70 -2.21
N HIS A 187 18.62 6.58 -2.41
CA HIS A 187 17.15 6.56 -2.55
C HIS A 187 16.45 5.93 -1.35
N LEU A 188 17.21 5.56 -0.31
CA LEU A 188 16.68 4.93 0.91
C LEU A 188 17.06 5.75 2.14
N PRO A 189 16.24 5.75 3.20
CA PRO A 189 16.64 6.25 4.52
C PRO A 189 17.50 5.22 5.30
N LEU A 190 18.26 4.38 4.60
CA LEU A 190 19.10 3.30 5.12
C LEU A 190 20.53 3.43 4.55
N ALA A 191 21.51 2.90 5.26
CA ALA A 191 22.91 2.95 4.85
C ALA A 191 23.22 2.09 3.60
N SER A 192 22.36 1.12 3.30
CA SER A 192 22.48 0.25 2.12
C SER A 192 21.12 -0.30 1.69
N ALA A 193 21.01 -0.74 0.45
CA ALA A 193 19.84 -1.48 -0.01
C ALA A 193 19.67 -2.79 0.77
N THR A 194 18.44 -3.10 1.11
CA THR A 194 18.05 -4.31 1.85
C THR A 194 17.29 -5.31 0.97
N VAL A 195 16.85 -4.87 -0.20
CA VAL A 195 16.06 -5.64 -1.17
C VAL A 195 16.59 -5.35 -2.56
N THR A 196 16.79 -6.39 -3.37
CA THR A 196 17.07 -6.26 -4.80
C THR A 196 15.80 -6.44 -5.62
N LEU A 197 15.80 -6.01 -6.88
CA LEU A 197 14.69 -6.29 -7.80
C LEU A 197 14.49 -7.80 -8.03
N ALA A 198 15.58 -8.58 -8.05
CA ALA A 198 15.52 -10.02 -8.21
C ALA A 198 14.82 -10.71 -7.04
N ASP A 199 15.11 -10.28 -5.79
CA ASP A 199 14.42 -10.77 -4.60
C ASP A 199 12.93 -10.44 -4.66
N TYR A 200 12.60 -9.17 -4.92
CA TYR A 200 11.23 -8.70 -5.00
C TYR A 200 10.41 -9.43 -6.09
N ASP A 201 10.98 -9.58 -7.29
CA ASP A 201 10.34 -10.32 -8.38
C ASP A 201 10.17 -11.81 -8.06
N GLY A 202 11.11 -12.39 -7.30
CA GLY A 202 11.01 -13.74 -6.77
C GLY A 202 9.77 -13.88 -5.87
N TRP A 203 9.65 -13.03 -4.85
CA TRP A 203 8.51 -13.03 -3.92
C TRP A 203 7.17 -12.78 -4.62
N CYS A 204 7.15 -11.87 -5.60
CA CYS A 204 5.96 -11.63 -6.42
C CYS A 204 5.53 -12.88 -7.18
N ARG A 205 6.47 -13.53 -7.88
CA ARG A 205 6.22 -14.76 -8.64
C ARG A 205 5.70 -15.89 -7.75
N ASP A 206 6.36 -16.10 -6.61
CA ASP A 206 5.97 -17.15 -5.65
C ASP A 206 4.59 -16.89 -5.03
N SER A 207 4.13 -15.63 -5.06
CA SER A 207 2.82 -15.19 -4.61
C SER A 207 1.75 -15.14 -5.73
N GLY A 208 2.05 -15.68 -6.92
CA GLY A 208 1.11 -15.71 -8.05
C GLY A 208 0.96 -14.38 -8.78
N LEU A 209 1.95 -13.50 -8.66
CA LEU A 209 2.00 -12.22 -9.38
C LEU A 209 2.92 -12.33 -10.60
N SER A 210 2.51 -11.78 -11.72
CA SER A 210 3.30 -11.68 -12.95
C SER A 210 3.72 -10.24 -13.21
N PRO A 211 4.98 -9.98 -13.63
CA PRO A 211 5.45 -8.63 -13.93
C PRO A 211 4.69 -8.05 -15.13
N LEU A 212 4.29 -6.79 -15.04
CA LEU A 212 3.57 -6.06 -16.09
C LEU A 212 4.39 -4.87 -16.61
N ARG A 213 4.90 -4.01 -15.71
CA ARG A 213 5.71 -2.83 -16.07
C ARG A 213 6.84 -2.63 -15.04
N ARG A 214 7.96 -2.07 -15.51
CA ARG A 214 9.06 -1.58 -14.68
C ARG A 214 9.41 -0.17 -15.11
N LEU A 215 9.33 0.78 -14.16
CA LEU A 215 9.56 2.19 -14.41
C LEU A 215 10.68 2.70 -13.50
N ALA A 216 11.37 3.75 -13.92
CA ALA A 216 12.37 4.44 -13.12
C ALA A 216 11.74 5.48 -12.16
N THR A 217 10.59 6.00 -12.51
CA THR A 217 9.90 7.05 -11.75
C THR A 217 8.39 6.85 -11.76
N TRP A 218 7.70 7.55 -10.86
CA TRP A 218 6.23 7.56 -10.80
C TRP A 218 5.58 8.32 -11.97
N GLU A 219 6.34 9.09 -12.74
CA GLU A 219 5.90 9.78 -13.96
C GLU A 219 5.97 8.88 -15.20
N GLY A 220 6.31 7.60 -15.03
CA GLY A 220 6.23 6.61 -16.09
C GLY A 220 7.50 6.46 -16.95
N ALA A 221 8.63 7.06 -16.56
CA ALA A 221 9.90 6.85 -17.26
C ALA A 221 10.30 5.37 -17.27
N PRO A 222 10.68 4.77 -18.40
CA PRO A 222 11.11 3.38 -18.45
C PRO A 222 12.33 3.13 -17.57
N TYR A 223 12.37 1.98 -16.89
CA TYR A 223 13.51 1.59 -16.08
C TYR A 223 14.62 1.02 -17.00
N ASP A 224 15.76 1.67 -16.99
CA ASP A 224 16.99 1.29 -17.75
C ASP A 224 18.17 0.97 -16.82
N GLY A 225 17.91 0.82 -15.52
CA GLY A 225 18.88 0.73 -14.43
C GLY A 225 18.79 1.95 -13.53
N GLY A 226 19.49 1.92 -12.42
CA GLY A 226 19.50 3.06 -11.48
C GLY A 226 19.03 2.70 -10.08
N GLY A 227 19.03 3.71 -9.20
CA GLY A 227 18.86 3.54 -7.77
C GLY A 227 17.41 3.54 -7.27
N TYR A 228 16.41 3.66 -8.17
CA TYR A 228 14.99 3.62 -7.81
C TYR A 228 14.19 2.90 -8.88
N ALA A 229 13.20 2.11 -8.47
CA ALA A 229 12.29 1.46 -9.41
C ALA A 229 10.85 1.46 -8.91
N VAL A 230 9.91 1.62 -9.84
CA VAL A 230 8.49 1.36 -9.67
C VAL A 230 8.13 0.09 -10.42
N SER A 231 7.62 -0.89 -9.70
CA SER A 231 7.28 -2.20 -10.21
C SER A 231 5.78 -2.38 -10.22
N VAL A 232 5.23 -2.76 -11.34
CA VAL A 232 3.81 -3.10 -11.51
C VAL A 232 3.71 -4.59 -11.81
N HIS A 233 2.99 -5.30 -10.96
CA HIS A 233 2.67 -6.72 -11.12
C HIS A 233 1.18 -6.92 -11.18
N THR A 234 0.72 -7.97 -11.87
CA THR A 234 -0.70 -8.35 -11.92
C THR A 234 -0.91 -9.71 -11.28
N ARG A 235 -1.99 -9.86 -10.50
CA ARG A 235 -2.38 -11.16 -9.96
C ARG A 235 -2.91 -12.05 -11.07
N THR A 236 -2.23 -13.17 -11.29
CA THR A 236 -2.65 -14.15 -12.29
C THR A 236 -4.01 -14.74 -11.90
N PRO A 237 -4.99 -14.85 -12.81
CA PRO A 237 -6.22 -15.60 -12.55
C PRO A 237 -5.90 -17.03 -12.13
N ASP A 238 -6.60 -17.54 -11.11
CA ASP A 238 -6.51 -18.95 -10.76
C ASP A 238 -6.82 -19.80 -12.00
N ARG A 239 -5.86 -20.58 -12.45
CA ARG A 239 -6.07 -21.57 -13.51
C ARG A 239 -6.93 -22.74 -12.97
N ARG A 240 -8.16 -22.47 -12.61
CA ARG A 240 -9.16 -23.54 -12.52
C ARG A 240 -9.67 -23.74 -13.94
N GLY A 241 -9.15 -24.80 -14.59
CA GLY A 241 -9.73 -25.28 -15.83
C GLY A 241 -11.21 -25.60 -15.62
N PRO A 242 -12.03 -25.53 -16.66
CA PRO A 242 -13.40 -26.01 -16.59
C PRO A 242 -13.34 -27.49 -16.17
N GLN A 243 -13.87 -27.81 -14.99
CA GLN A 243 -14.18 -29.18 -14.63
C GLN A 243 -15.36 -29.54 -15.52
N GLY A 244 -15.07 -30.35 -16.56
CA GLY A 244 -16.07 -30.97 -17.45
C GLY A 244 -16.93 -31.99 -16.70
#